data_c7405f5f7b984a33a7898ab3d3c11781
#
_entry.id   c7405f5f7b984a33a7898ab3d3c11781
#
_cell.length_a   1.000
_cell.length_b   1.000
_cell.length_c   1.000
_cell.angle_alpha   90.00
_cell.angle_beta   90.00
_cell.angle_gamma   90.00
#
_symmetry.space_group_name_H-M   'P 1'
#
loop_
_entity.id
_entity.type
_entity.pdbx_description
1 polymer ?
#
loop_
_entity_poly.entity_id
_entity_poly.type
_entity_poly.pdbx_seq_one_letter_code
_entity_poly.pdbx_strand_id
1 'polypeptide(L)'
;MILQMKDVHVNLGLSHVLQGVDLTIQAGETVGLFGRNGVGKTTIVKTIAGWHKPSKGEIVFDGAKIDLLPANEITRLGLGLVPEDRRIFPGLSVEDNLKLGLMQVPSSGRDAAQERIEQVFKRFPRLGERRHQAGTTLSGGEQQMLAMGRVLVGKPKLLLIDEPTEGLAPMVVVEIFKLMEELKSQGIAILLIEQNIHKAIHLCDRHYVVERGRVVLEGNSKNQNERDNLIKKVSV
;
A
#
# COMPACT_ATOMS: atom_id res chain seq x y z
N MET A 1 12.32 -12.68 -3.97
CA MET A 1 12.28 -11.34 -3.35
C MET A 1 11.68 -10.38 -4.36
N ILE A 2 10.62 -9.64 -4.00
CA ILE A 2 9.98 -8.69 -4.90
C ILE A 2 10.41 -7.25 -4.63
N LEU A 3 10.71 -6.90 -3.37
CA LEU A 3 11.21 -5.59 -2.98
C LEU A 3 12.41 -5.73 -2.05
N GLN A 4 13.42 -4.89 -2.25
CA GLN A 4 14.54 -4.71 -1.34
C GLN A 4 14.88 -3.22 -1.21
N MET A 5 14.98 -2.75 0.02
CA MET A 5 15.61 -1.49 0.39
C MET A 5 16.91 -1.81 1.13
N LYS A 6 18.01 -1.12 0.79
CA LYS A 6 19.33 -1.31 1.41
C LYS A 6 19.94 0.04 1.76
N ASP A 7 20.19 0.27 3.06
CA ASP A 7 20.82 1.47 3.63
C ASP A 7 20.16 2.76 3.10
N VAL A 8 18.80 2.80 3.05
CA VAL A 8 18.07 3.90 2.43
C VAL A 8 17.95 5.08 3.38
N HIS A 9 18.40 6.24 2.93
CA HIS A 9 18.34 7.53 3.62
C HIS A 9 17.47 8.50 2.84
N VAL A 10 16.67 9.30 3.55
CA VAL A 10 15.82 10.33 2.95
C VAL A 10 15.85 11.59 3.78
N ASN A 11 16.09 12.71 3.12
CA ASN A 11 15.98 14.04 3.70
C ASN A 11 14.72 14.74 3.15
N LEU A 12 13.90 15.31 4.03
CA LEU A 12 12.78 16.19 3.69
C LEU A 12 13.11 17.60 4.20
N GLY A 13 13.53 18.47 3.27
CA GLY A 13 14.14 19.73 3.65
C GLY A 13 15.40 19.50 4.48
N LEU A 14 15.47 20.09 5.66
CA LEU A 14 16.59 19.92 6.60
C LEU A 14 16.47 18.69 7.51
N SER A 15 15.35 18.00 7.48
CA SER A 15 15.09 16.85 8.37
C SER A 15 15.55 15.54 7.72
N HIS A 16 16.48 14.83 8.37
CA HIS A 16 16.90 13.48 7.99
C HIS A 16 15.88 12.46 8.52
N VAL A 17 14.87 12.16 7.70
CA VAL A 17 13.69 11.37 8.11
C VAL A 17 13.96 9.88 8.08
N LEU A 18 14.61 9.36 7.03
CA LEU A 18 15.03 7.94 6.98
C LEU A 18 16.55 7.87 7.14
N GLN A 19 17.00 6.97 8.00
CA GLN A 19 18.37 6.93 8.50
C GLN A 19 18.99 5.54 8.36
N GLY A 20 19.08 5.03 7.12
CA GLY A 20 19.60 3.69 6.83
C GLY A 20 18.54 2.62 7.05
N VAL A 21 17.48 2.66 6.23
CA VAL A 21 16.38 1.67 6.28
C VAL A 21 16.75 0.47 5.42
N ASP A 22 16.75 -0.71 6.05
CA ASP A 22 16.82 -2.02 5.40
C ASP A 22 15.46 -2.71 5.52
N LEU A 23 14.90 -3.17 4.41
CA LEU A 23 13.60 -3.83 4.35
C LEU A 23 13.54 -4.76 3.13
N THR A 24 12.96 -5.94 3.30
CA THR A 24 12.72 -6.88 2.19
C THR A 24 11.30 -7.40 2.20
N ILE A 25 10.74 -7.69 1.01
CA ILE A 25 9.44 -8.33 0.83
C ILE A 25 9.60 -9.45 -0.19
N GLN A 26 9.07 -10.64 0.12
CA GLN A 26 9.03 -11.74 -0.83
C GLN A 26 7.79 -11.65 -1.73
N ALA A 27 7.79 -12.32 -2.88
CA ALA A 27 6.60 -12.40 -3.73
C ALA A 27 5.45 -13.09 -2.96
N GLY A 28 4.25 -12.51 -3.01
CA GLY A 28 3.07 -13.01 -2.32
C GLY A 28 3.09 -12.85 -0.79
N GLU A 29 4.12 -12.23 -0.23
CA GLU A 29 4.25 -12.01 1.21
C GLU A 29 3.46 -10.77 1.65
N THR A 30 2.82 -10.82 2.80
CA THR A 30 2.27 -9.64 3.50
C THR A 30 3.18 -9.25 4.65
N VAL A 31 3.73 -8.03 4.58
CA VAL A 31 4.64 -7.46 5.57
C VAL A 31 3.96 -6.27 6.26
N GLY A 32 3.92 -6.30 7.59
CA GLY A 32 3.45 -5.18 8.40
C GLY A 32 4.60 -4.20 8.70
N LEU A 33 4.34 -2.91 8.56
CA LEU A 33 5.26 -1.84 8.94
C LEU A 33 4.65 -1.05 10.09
N PHE A 34 5.15 -1.27 11.30
CA PHE A 34 4.59 -0.74 12.54
C PHE A 34 5.51 0.29 13.20
N GLY A 35 4.95 1.07 14.10
CA GLY A 35 5.64 2.13 14.83
C GLY A 35 4.72 3.32 15.09
N ARG A 36 5.13 4.24 15.96
CA ARG A 36 4.36 5.44 16.30
C ARG A 36 4.16 6.38 15.11
N ASN A 37 3.26 7.35 15.26
CA ASN A 37 3.08 8.38 14.24
C ASN A 37 4.33 9.28 14.16
N GLY A 38 4.67 9.70 12.93
CA GLY A 38 5.83 10.56 12.67
C GLY A 38 7.20 9.88 12.66
N VAL A 39 7.29 8.53 12.83
CA VAL A 39 8.58 7.82 12.85
C VAL A 39 9.17 7.53 11.47
N GLY A 40 8.43 7.82 10.37
CA GLY A 40 8.90 7.65 9.00
C GLY A 40 8.23 6.56 8.17
N LYS A 41 7.17 5.86 8.67
CA LYS A 41 6.46 4.79 7.95
C LYS A 41 5.95 5.26 6.57
N THR A 42 5.13 6.30 6.54
CA THR A 42 4.60 6.89 5.29
C THR A 42 5.73 7.39 4.38
N THR A 43 6.85 7.88 4.94
CA THR A 43 8.02 8.28 4.15
C THR A 43 8.66 7.07 3.47
N ILE A 44 8.77 5.91 4.14
CA ILE A 44 9.25 4.66 3.53
C ILE A 44 8.37 4.31 2.32
N VAL A 45 7.06 4.26 2.50
CA VAL A 45 6.10 3.93 1.43
C VAL A 45 6.19 4.92 0.27
N LYS A 46 6.23 6.23 0.56
CA LYS A 46 6.36 7.28 -0.46
C LYS A 46 7.71 7.21 -1.19
N THR A 47 8.77 6.78 -0.51
CA THR A 47 10.10 6.59 -1.13
C THR A 47 10.08 5.40 -2.09
N ILE A 48 9.52 4.27 -1.68
CA ILE A 48 9.34 3.10 -2.56
C ILE A 48 8.50 3.46 -3.79
N ALA A 49 7.45 4.27 -3.61
CA ALA A 49 6.58 4.72 -4.69
C ALA A 49 7.18 5.82 -5.59
N GLY A 50 8.42 6.28 -5.32
CA GLY A 50 9.13 7.28 -6.12
C GLY A 50 8.67 8.73 -5.89
N TRP A 51 7.92 9.00 -4.81
CA TRP A 51 7.52 10.38 -4.45
C TRP A 51 8.62 11.12 -3.70
N HIS A 52 9.49 10.40 -3.00
CA HIS A 52 10.70 10.93 -2.39
C HIS A 52 11.91 10.19 -2.96
N LYS A 53 12.92 10.94 -3.36
CA LYS A 53 14.18 10.33 -3.82
C LYS A 53 15.08 10.08 -2.62
N PRO A 54 15.68 8.87 -2.50
CA PRO A 54 16.66 8.62 -1.47
C PRO A 54 17.91 9.48 -1.71
N SER A 55 18.51 9.98 -0.63
CA SER A 55 19.80 10.69 -0.66
C SER A 55 20.97 9.71 -0.65
N LYS A 56 20.75 8.47 -0.18
CA LYS A 56 21.72 7.37 -0.14
C LYS A 56 20.95 6.04 -0.08
N GLY A 57 21.62 4.97 -0.48
CA GLY A 57 21.08 3.61 -0.48
C GLY A 57 20.51 3.21 -1.82
N GLU A 58 19.88 2.06 -1.85
CA GLU A 58 19.40 1.43 -3.07
C GLU A 58 18.00 0.82 -2.84
N ILE A 59 17.14 0.91 -3.85
CA ILE A 59 15.82 0.27 -3.85
C ILE A 59 15.69 -0.55 -5.12
N VAL A 60 15.44 -1.86 -4.96
CA VAL A 60 15.22 -2.79 -6.06
C VAL A 60 13.79 -3.34 -5.96
N PHE A 61 13.03 -3.24 -7.04
CA PHE A 61 11.69 -3.79 -7.18
C PHE A 61 11.62 -4.70 -8.40
N ASP A 62 11.20 -5.96 -8.21
CA ASP A 62 11.09 -6.99 -9.24
C ASP A 62 12.34 -7.10 -10.14
N GLY A 63 13.51 -7.03 -9.52
CA GLY A 63 14.81 -7.07 -10.18
C GLY A 63 15.29 -5.76 -10.82
N ALA A 64 14.45 -4.72 -10.86
CA ALA A 64 14.79 -3.41 -11.39
C ALA A 64 15.18 -2.44 -10.27
N LYS A 65 16.25 -1.67 -10.47
CA LYS A 65 16.63 -0.57 -9.59
C LYS A 65 15.69 0.62 -9.82
N ILE A 66 15.01 1.08 -8.76
CA ILE A 66 13.95 2.08 -8.85
C ILE A 66 14.22 3.39 -8.10
N ASP A 67 15.30 3.50 -7.36
CA ASP A 67 15.59 4.64 -6.48
C ASP A 67 15.66 6.01 -7.21
N LEU A 68 15.92 6.03 -8.51
CA LEU A 68 15.95 7.25 -9.32
C LEU A 68 14.77 7.36 -10.30
N LEU A 69 13.93 6.32 -10.42
CA LEU A 69 12.80 6.32 -11.34
C LEU A 69 11.68 7.25 -10.84
N PRO A 70 10.96 7.91 -11.73
CA PRO A 70 9.76 8.65 -11.38
C PRO A 70 8.58 7.68 -11.05
N ALA A 71 7.65 8.14 -10.22
CA ALA A 71 6.54 7.34 -9.72
C ALA A 71 5.72 6.64 -10.82
N ASN A 72 5.50 7.30 -11.95
CA ASN A 72 4.74 6.73 -13.07
C ASN A 72 5.47 5.54 -13.74
N GLU A 73 6.79 5.51 -13.75
CA GLU A 73 7.57 4.37 -14.27
C GLU A 73 7.55 3.22 -13.28
N ILE A 74 7.73 3.50 -11.98
CA ILE A 74 7.65 2.50 -10.91
C ILE A 74 6.29 1.81 -10.91
N THR A 75 5.21 2.59 -11.07
CA THR A 75 3.86 2.05 -11.13
C THR A 75 3.65 1.13 -12.34
N ARG A 76 4.26 1.43 -13.49
CA ARG A 76 4.21 0.56 -14.69
C ARG A 76 4.94 -0.76 -14.52
N LEU A 77 5.89 -0.86 -13.58
CA LEU A 77 6.53 -2.12 -13.22
C LEU A 77 5.61 -3.04 -12.40
N GLY A 78 4.47 -2.51 -11.91
CA GLY A 78 3.48 -3.26 -11.14
C GLY A 78 3.46 -2.92 -9.64
N LEU A 79 3.95 -1.74 -9.25
CA LEU A 79 3.83 -1.24 -7.88
C LEU A 79 2.57 -0.38 -7.75
N GLY A 80 1.70 -0.74 -6.80
CA GLY A 80 0.49 0.02 -6.48
C GLY A 80 0.61 0.70 -5.10
N LEU A 81 0.10 1.94 -4.99
CA LEU A 81 0.03 2.67 -3.72
C LEU A 81 -1.43 3.05 -3.42
N VAL A 82 -1.91 2.64 -2.26
CA VAL A 82 -3.16 3.11 -1.64
C VAL A 82 -2.77 4.03 -0.50
N PRO A 83 -2.89 5.36 -0.65
CA PRO A 83 -2.50 6.32 0.37
C PRO A 83 -3.62 6.48 1.43
N GLU A 84 -3.25 6.95 2.62
CA GLU A 84 -4.12 7.26 3.75
C GLU A 84 -5.28 8.22 3.36
N ASP A 85 -4.99 9.26 2.59
CA ASP A 85 -5.94 10.32 2.18
C ASP A 85 -6.85 9.92 1.00
N ARG A 86 -6.91 8.64 0.64
CA ARG A 86 -7.73 8.04 -0.43
C ARG A 86 -7.56 8.66 -1.82
N ARG A 87 -7.30 9.94 -1.90
CA ARG A 87 -7.11 10.75 -3.13
C ARG A 87 -8.18 10.49 -4.19
N ILE A 88 -9.45 10.61 -3.78
CA ILE A 88 -10.54 10.60 -4.74
C ILE A 88 -10.49 11.90 -5.55
N PHE A 89 -10.46 11.75 -6.87
CA PHE A 89 -10.40 12.89 -7.77
C PHE A 89 -11.77 13.60 -7.82
N PRO A 90 -11.83 14.87 -7.39
CA PRO A 90 -13.07 15.64 -7.44
C PRO A 90 -13.48 15.87 -8.91
N GLY A 91 -14.79 15.95 -9.14
CA GLY A 91 -15.33 16.17 -10.49
C GLY A 91 -15.35 14.94 -11.40
N LEU A 92 -14.77 13.82 -10.98
CA LEU A 92 -14.80 12.54 -11.70
C LEU A 92 -15.84 11.59 -11.10
N SER A 93 -16.51 10.83 -11.97
CA SER A 93 -17.37 9.73 -11.56
C SER A 93 -16.57 8.59 -10.91
N VAL A 94 -17.27 7.66 -10.26
CA VAL A 94 -16.67 6.42 -9.74
C VAL A 94 -15.94 5.68 -10.85
N GLU A 95 -16.57 5.48 -12.00
CA GLU A 95 -15.97 4.82 -13.15
C GLU A 95 -14.75 5.56 -13.70
N ASP A 96 -14.81 6.88 -13.80
CA ASP A 96 -13.68 7.67 -14.31
C ASP A 96 -12.51 7.68 -13.33
N ASN A 97 -12.77 7.65 -12.01
CA ASN A 97 -11.73 7.41 -11.01
C ASN A 97 -11.03 6.05 -11.22
N LEU A 98 -11.79 4.98 -11.56
CA LEU A 98 -11.19 3.67 -11.87
C LEU A 98 -10.39 3.70 -13.18
N LYS A 99 -10.88 4.40 -14.21
CA LYS A 99 -10.18 4.58 -15.50
C LYS A 99 -8.79 5.20 -15.34
N LEU A 100 -8.58 6.06 -14.35
CA LEU A 100 -7.24 6.58 -14.05
C LEU A 100 -6.24 5.48 -13.72
N GLY A 101 -6.69 4.40 -13.08
CA GLY A 101 -5.86 3.22 -12.81
C GLY A 101 -5.35 2.52 -14.08
N LEU A 102 -6.07 2.65 -15.21
CA LEU A 102 -5.65 2.10 -16.49
C LEU A 102 -4.46 2.83 -17.13
N MET A 103 -4.16 4.06 -16.70
CA MET A 103 -2.98 4.79 -17.19
C MET A 103 -1.66 4.09 -16.85
N GLN A 104 -1.70 3.18 -15.87
CA GLN A 104 -0.58 2.36 -15.43
C GLN A 104 -0.37 1.14 -16.35
N VAL A 105 -1.38 0.79 -17.15
CA VAL A 105 -1.35 -0.39 -18.02
C VAL A 105 -0.73 -0.03 -19.36
N PRO A 106 0.22 -0.82 -19.89
CA PRO A 106 0.73 -0.63 -21.23
C PRO A 106 -0.39 -0.59 -22.28
N SER A 107 -0.22 0.21 -23.33
CA SER A 107 -1.23 0.44 -24.37
C SER A 107 -1.71 -0.85 -25.09
N SER A 108 -0.87 -1.87 -25.16
CA SER A 108 -1.20 -3.22 -25.67
C SER A 108 -2.25 -3.98 -24.84
N GLY A 109 -2.61 -3.48 -23.65
CA GLY A 109 -3.63 -4.09 -22.78
C GLY A 109 -4.98 -3.36 -22.75
N ARG A 110 -5.24 -2.41 -23.66
CA ARG A 110 -6.45 -1.57 -23.62
C ARG A 110 -7.74 -2.33 -23.95
N ASP A 111 -7.68 -3.39 -24.76
CA ASP A 111 -8.86 -4.21 -25.07
C ASP A 111 -9.41 -4.92 -23.82
N ALA A 112 -8.55 -5.20 -22.83
CA ALA A 112 -8.94 -5.73 -21.53
C ALA A 112 -9.29 -4.63 -20.49
N ALA A 113 -9.24 -3.35 -20.85
CA ALA A 113 -9.40 -2.25 -19.91
C ALA A 113 -10.80 -2.23 -19.27
N GLN A 114 -11.83 -2.36 -20.11
CA GLN A 114 -13.21 -2.41 -19.63
C GLN A 114 -13.46 -3.63 -18.75
N GLU A 115 -12.93 -4.80 -19.14
CA GLU A 115 -13.04 -6.02 -18.35
C GLU A 115 -12.42 -5.85 -16.96
N ARG A 116 -11.29 -5.15 -16.82
CA ARG A 116 -10.65 -4.88 -15.54
C ARG A 116 -11.51 -4.00 -14.64
N ILE A 117 -12.17 -2.99 -15.20
CA ILE A 117 -13.11 -2.15 -14.47
C ILE A 117 -14.33 -2.97 -14.02
N GLU A 118 -14.88 -3.80 -14.88
CA GLU A 118 -16.01 -4.68 -14.51
C GLU A 118 -15.62 -5.70 -13.44
N GLN A 119 -14.38 -6.20 -13.42
CA GLN A 119 -13.86 -7.04 -12.34
C GLN A 119 -13.83 -6.29 -11.00
N VAL A 120 -13.47 -5.00 -11.00
CA VAL A 120 -13.55 -4.15 -9.80
C VAL A 120 -15.00 -3.95 -9.36
N PHE A 121 -15.94 -3.70 -10.27
CA PHE A 121 -17.36 -3.59 -9.93
C PHE A 121 -17.97 -4.90 -9.41
N LYS A 122 -17.54 -6.05 -9.94
CA LYS A 122 -17.94 -7.36 -9.39
C LYS A 122 -17.44 -7.54 -7.96
N ARG A 123 -16.23 -7.08 -7.65
CA ARG A 123 -15.65 -7.13 -6.31
C ARG A 123 -16.29 -6.13 -5.35
N PHE A 124 -16.66 -4.96 -5.82
CA PHE A 124 -17.30 -3.89 -5.07
C PHE A 124 -18.66 -3.51 -5.68
N PRO A 125 -19.73 -4.33 -5.46
CA PRO A 125 -21.03 -4.11 -6.11
C PRO A 125 -21.62 -2.72 -5.87
N ARG A 126 -21.45 -2.16 -4.67
CA ARG A 126 -21.91 -0.80 -4.34
C ARG A 126 -21.25 0.29 -5.19
N LEU A 127 -20.00 0.11 -5.61
CA LEU A 127 -19.36 1.02 -6.55
C LEU A 127 -19.98 0.88 -7.95
N GLY A 128 -20.33 -0.36 -8.35
CA GLY A 128 -21.02 -0.62 -9.61
C GLY A 128 -22.40 0.05 -9.71
N GLU A 129 -23.19 -0.02 -8.61
CA GLU A 129 -24.49 0.66 -8.51
C GLU A 129 -24.37 2.18 -8.63
N ARG A 130 -23.22 2.74 -8.27
CA ARG A 130 -22.94 4.18 -8.22
C ARG A 130 -21.93 4.63 -9.27
N ARG A 131 -21.70 3.82 -10.31
CA ARG A 131 -20.61 4.01 -11.30
C ARG A 131 -20.58 5.41 -11.94
N HIS A 132 -21.74 6.03 -12.13
CA HIS A 132 -21.88 7.35 -12.75
C HIS A 132 -21.97 8.50 -11.75
N GLN A 133 -22.01 8.23 -10.44
CA GLN A 133 -22.02 9.27 -9.41
C GLN A 133 -20.61 9.85 -9.23
N ALA A 134 -20.54 11.09 -8.76
CA ALA A 134 -19.25 11.71 -8.40
C ALA A 134 -18.59 10.92 -7.25
N GLY A 135 -17.32 10.56 -7.41
CA GLY A 135 -16.59 9.75 -6.40
C GLY A 135 -16.54 10.43 -5.01
N THR A 136 -16.59 11.76 -4.97
CA THR A 136 -16.58 12.54 -3.72
C THR A 136 -17.89 12.47 -2.93
N THR A 137 -19.00 12.02 -3.52
CA THR A 137 -20.31 11.87 -2.84
C THR A 137 -20.46 10.52 -2.14
N LEU A 138 -19.50 9.62 -2.31
CA LEU A 138 -19.46 8.33 -1.64
C LEU A 138 -19.18 8.48 -0.15
N SER A 139 -19.66 7.51 0.66
CA SER A 139 -19.24 7.38 2.07
C SER A 139 -17.73 7.13 2.18
N GLY A 140 -17.15 7.40 3.36
CA GLY A 140 -15.71 7.18 3.59
C GLY A 140 -15.25 5.76 3.27
N GLY A 141 -16.07 4.75 3.59
CA GLY A 141 -15.77 3.35 3.24
C GLY A 141 -15.83 3.07 1.75
N GLU A 142 -16.84 3.58 1.05
CA GLU A 142 -16.94 3.45 -0.42
C GLU A 142 -15.80 4.20 -1.13
N GLN A 143 -15.38 5.36 -0.62
CA GLN A 143 -14.20 6.07 -1.14
C GLN A 143 -12.92 5.24 -0.95
N GLN A 144 -12.78 4.55 0.18
CA GLN A 144 -11.64 3.65 0.42
C GLN A 144 -11.64 2.47 -0.56
N MET A 145 -12.81 1.85 -0.77
CA MET A 145 -12.96 0.79 -1.77
C MET A 145 -12.67 1.30 -3.19
N LEU A 146 -13.08 2.53 -3.52
CA LEU A 146 -12.76 3.16 -4.80
C LEU A 146 -11.25 3.42 -4.97
N ALA A 147 -10.58 3.90 -3.92
CA ALA A 147 -9.13 4.08 -3.92
C ALA A 147 -8.38 2.77 -4.15
N MET A 148 -8.78 1.70 -3.44
CA MET A 148 -8.24 0.35 -3.65
C MET A 148 -8.56 -0.18 -5.05
N GLY A 149 -9.81 -0.06 -5.50
CA GLY A 149 -10.25 -0.48 -6.83
C GLY A 149 -9.44 0.17 -7.95
N ARG A 150 -9.17 1.47 -7.85
CA ARG A 150 -8.35 2.22 -8.81
C ARG A 150 -6.93 1.64 -8.95
N VAL A 151 -6.33 1.17 -7.86
CA VAL A 151 -5.01 0.54 -7.89
C VAL A 151 -5.11 -0.88 -8.46
N LEU A 152 -6.15 -1.64 -8.09
CA LEU A 152 -6.35 -3.03 -8.52
C LEU A 152 -6.61 -3.16 -10.03
N VAL A 153 -7.20 -2.16 -10.68
CA VAL A 153 -7.34 -2.10 -12.15
C VAL A 153 -5.98 -2.27 -12.84
N GLY A 154 -4.90 -1.78 -12.23
CA GLY A 154 -3.52 -1.92 -12.72
C GLY A 154 -2.93 -3.34 -12.60
N LYS A 155 -3.58 -4.26 -11.88
CA LYS A 155 -3.06 -5.61 -11.55
C LYS A 155 -1.65 -5.55 -10.93
N PRO A 156 -1.47 -4.92 -9.78
CA PRO A 156 -0.16 -4.76 -9.16
C PRO A 156 0.42 -6.08 -8.68
N LYS A 157 1.76 -6.18 -8.69
CA LYS A 157 2.53 -7.28 -8.10
C LYS A 157 2.79 -7.05 -6.61
N LEU A 158 2.92 -5.76 -6.22
CA LEU A 158 3.10 -5.30 -4.85
C LEU A 158 2.14 -4.14 -4.57
N LEU A 159 1.41 -4.24 -3.48
CA LEU A 159 0.57 -3.17 -2.93
C LEU A 159 1.24 -2.54 -1.71
N LEU A 160 1.44 -1.24 -1.75
CA LEU A 160 1.76 -0.42 -0.59
C LEU A 160 0.44 0.16 -0.08
N ILE A 161 0.07 -0.12 1.17
CA ILE A 161 -1.21 0.30 1.75
C ILE A 161 -0.92 1.07 3.04
N ASP A 162 -1.25 2.36 3.04
CA ASP A 162 -0.96 3.28 4.15
C ASP A 162 -2.25 3.61 4.90
N GLU A 163 -2.39 3.08 6.12
CA GLU A 163 -3.48 3.30 7.07
C GLU A 163 -4.90 3.18 6.47
N PRO A 164 -5.23 2.07 5.78
CA PRO A 164 -6.46 1.95 4.97
C PRO A 164 -7.74 1.97 5.80
N THR A 165 -7.67 1.80 7.12
CA THR A 165 -8.86 1.66 7.98
C THR A 165 -9.13 2.88 8.86
N GLU A 166 -8.29 3.92 8.78
CA GLU A 166 -8.43 5.10 9.63
C GLU A 166 -9.76 5.84 9.40
N GLY A 167 -10.43 6.16 10.51
CA GLY A 167 -11.70 6.89 10.50
C GLY A 167 -12.88 6.13 9.89
N LEU A 168 -12.78 4.80 9.71
CA LEU A 168 -13.84 3.99 9.12
C LEU A 168 -14.68 3.22 10.16
N ALA A 169 -15.93 2.97 9.81
CA ALA A 169 -16.83 2.17 10.62
C ALA A 169 -16.32 0.71 10.75
N PRO A 170 -16.55 0.03 11.91
CA PRO A 170 -16.02 -1.31 12.16
C PRO A 170 -16.37 -2.36 11.09
N MET A 171 -17.56 -2.29 10.49
CA MET A 171 -17.97 -3.21 9.41
C MET A 171 -17.12 -3.01 8.16
N VAL A 172 -16.81 -1.76 7.79
CA VAL A 172 -15.97 -1.45 6.63
C VAL A 172 -14.53 -1.92 6.85
N VAL A 173 -14.02 -1.75 8.09
CA VAL A 173 -12.71 -2.27 8.47
C VAL A 173 -12.62 -3.78 8.23
N VAL A 174 -13.65 -4.54 8.61
CA VAL A 174 -13.70 -6.00 8.37
C VAL A 174 -13.68 -6.30 6.86
N GLU A 175 -14.42 -5.56 6.05
CA GLU A 175 -14.44 -5.73 4.59
C GLU A 175 -13.06 -5.46 3.95
N ILE A 176 -12.36 -4.42 4.42
CA ILE A 176 -11.01 -4.09 3.94
C ILE A 176 -10.00 -5.19 4.29
N PHE A 177 -10.04 -5.72 5.51
CA PHE A 177 -9.16 -6.84 5.90
C PHE A 177 -9.45 -8.09 5.08
N LYS A 178 -10.73 -8.45 4.87
CA LYS A 178 -11.12 -9.57 3.98
C LYS A 178 -10.59 -9.37 2.56
N LEU A 179 -10.72 -8.17 2.02
CA LEU A 179 -10.16 -7.86 0.70
C LEU A 179 -8.63 -8.09 0.66
N MET A 180 -7.90 -7.63 1.66
CA MET A 180 -6.45 -7.84 1.73
C MET A 180 -6.09 -9.34 1.85
N GLU A 181 -6.87 -10.14 2.60
CA GLU A 181 -6.73 -11.60 2.66
C GLU A 181 -6.94 -12.26 1.29
N GLU A 182 -7.96 -11.84 0.54
CA GLU A 182 -8.20 -12.31 -0.82
C GLU A 182 -7.05 -11.95 -1.76
N LEU A 183 -6.54 -10.71 -1.70
CA LEU A 183 -5.41 -10.27 -2.53
C LEU A 183 -4.14 -11.06 -2.22
N LYS A 184 -3.86 -11.31 -0.95
CA LYS A 184 -2.79 -12.18 -0.49
C LYS A 184 -2.94 -13.60 -1.05
N SER A 185 -4.14 -14.19 -0.99
CA SER A 185 -4.41 -15.52 -1.53
C SER A 185 -4.22 -15.62 -3.05
N GLN A 186 -4.34 -14.48 -3.76
CA GLN A 186 -4.05 -14.35 -5.20
C GLN A 186 -2.55 -14.15 -5.50
N GLY A 187 -1.69 -14.18 -4.48
CA GLY A 187 -0.24 -14.04 -4.61
C GLY A 187 0.26 -12.60 -4.76
N ILE A 188 -0.59 -11.59 -4.49
CA ILE A 188 -0.17 -10.20 -4.46
C ILE A 188 0.61 -9.94 -3.19
N ALA A 189 1.83 -9.39 -3.31
CA ALA A 189 2.59 -8.96 -2.15
C ALA A 189 2.00 -7.67 -1.55
N ILE A 190 2.05 -7.52 -0.23
CA ILE A 190 1.47 -6.36 0.48
C ILE A 190 2.47 -5.81 1.49
N LEU A 191 2.74 -4.52 1.45
CA LEU A 191 3.33 -3.76 2.57
C LEU A 191 2.22 -2.94 3.21
N LEU A 192 1.86 -3.29 4.45
CA LEU A 192 0.75 -2.70 5.19
C LEU A 192 1.26 -1.83 6.34
N ILE A 193 0.89 -0.55 6.33
CA ILE A 193 0.97 0.32 7.50
C ILE A 193 -0.42 0.36 8.14
N GLU A 194 -0.48 0.05 9.43
CA GLU A 194 -1.72 0.12 10.22
C GLU A 194 -1.44 0.53 11.65
N GLN A 195 -2.36 1.29 12.23
CA GLN A 195 -2.31 1.67 13.65
C GLN A 195 -2.88 0.56 14.54
N ASN A 196 -3.90 -0.16 14.04
CA ASN A 196 -4.48 -1.29 14.75
C ASN A 196 -3.64 -2.56 14.57
N ILE A 197 -2.54 -2.63 15.34
CA ILE A 197 -1.59 -3.74 15.27
C ILE A 197 -2.28 -5.08 15.51
N HIS A 198 -3.22 -5.16 16.46
CA HIS A 198 -3.90 -6.42 16.80
C HIS A 198 -4.67 -7.01 15.62
N LYS A 199 -5.24 -6.19 14.75
CA LYS A 199 -5.90 -6.68 13.53
C LYS A 199 -4.89 -6.96 12.42
N ALA A 200 -3.95 -6.03 12.19
CA ALA A 200 -3.01 -6.12 11.10
C ALA A 200 -2.04 -7.31 11.23
N ILE A 201 -1.59 -7.63 12.44
CA ILE A 201 -0.60 -8.68 12.67
C ILE A 201 -1.08 -10.07 12.24
N HIS A 202 -2.39 -10.35 12.29
CA HIS A 202 -2.95 -11.63 11.85
C HIS A 202 -2.91 -11.80 10.33
N LEU A 203 -2.95 -10.72 9.57
CA LEU A 203 -2.81 -10.73 8.12
C LEU A 203 -1.36 -10.89 7.68
N CYS A 204 -0.41 -10.36 8.47
CA CYS A 204 1.00 -10.30 8.13
C CYS A 204 1.72 -11.65 8.30
N ASP A 205 2.65 -11.94 7.40
CA ASP A 205 3.60 -13.05 7.52
C ASP A 205 4.82 -12.62 8.34
N ARG A 206 5.36 -11.43 8.07
CA ARG A 206 6.44 -10.77 8.81
C ARG A 206 6.06 -9.34 9.16
N HIS A 207 6.84 -8.76 10.06
CA HIS A 207 6.69 -7.36 10.43
C HIS A 207 8.03 -6.68 10.68
N TYR A 208 8.04 -5.37 10.46
CA TYR A 208 9.11 -4.46 10.85
C TYR A 208 8.57 -3.41 11.80
N VAL A 209 9.40 -2.99 12.76
CA VAL A 209 9.11 -1.83 13.62
C VAL A 209 10.05 -0.71 13.26
N VAL A 210 9.49 0.47 13.03
CA VAL A 210 10.23 1.69 12.72
C VAL A 210 10.22 2.63 13.92
N GLU A 211 11.40 3.11 14.29
CA GLU A 211 11.58 4.18 15.26
C GLU A 211 12.59 5.18 14.71
N ARG A 212 12.26 6.48 14.77
CA ARG A 212 13.15 7.59 14.38
C ARG A 212 13.83 7.37 13.03
N GLY A 213 13.06 6.88 12.04
CA GLY A 213 13.55 6.66 10.68
C GLY A 213 14.45 5.44 10.48
N ARG A 214 14.48 4.51 11.44
CA ARG A 214 15.26 3.25 11.37
C ARG A 214 14.36 2.06 11.62
N VAL A 215 14.67 0.94 11.00
CA VAL A 215 14.13 -0.36 11.39
C VAL A 215 14.86 -0.81 12.66
N VAL A 216 14.11 -1.04 13.73
CA VAL A 216 14.67 -1.43 15.05
C VAL A 216 14.29 -2.84 15.45
N LEU A 217 13.33 -3.45 14.76
CA LEU A 217 12.93 -4.84 14.97
C LEU A 217 12.37 -5.41 13.67
N GLU A 218 12.71 -6.66 13.41
CA GLU A 218 12.09 -7.52 12.40
C GLU A 218 11.61 -8.78 13.10
N GLY A 219 10.45 -9.32 12.70
CA GLY A 219 9.91 -10.53 13.30
C GLY A 219 8.93 -11.27 12.39
N ASN A 220 8.73 -12.55 12.73
CA ASN A 220 7.75 -13.43 12.11
C ASN A 220 6.39 -13.25 12.80
N SER A 221 5.40 -12.78 12.05
CA SER A 221 4.06 -12.51 12.60
C SER A 221 3.26 -13.78 12.94
N LYS A 222 3.71 -14.95 12.49
CA LYS A 222 3.10 -16.25 12.86
C LYS A 222 3.64 -16.79 14.20
N ASN A 223 4.77 -16.25 14.69
CA ASN A 223 5.36 -16.62 15.97
C ASN A 223 4.74 -15.79 17.10
N GLN A 224 4.13 -16.43 18.10
CA GLN A 224 3.45 -15.74 19.21
C GLN A 224 4.42 -14.87 20.02
N ASN A 225 5.61 -15.36 20.35
CA ASN A 225 6.57 -14.61 21.15
C ASN A 225 7.05 -13.34 20.42
N GLU A 226 7.22 -13.41 19.11
CA GLU A 226 7.62 -12.27 18.30
C GLU A 226 6.49 -11.25 18.14
N ARG A 227 5.23 -11.72 18.06
CA ARG A 227 4.05 -10.83 18.14
C ARG A 227 3.97 -10.09 19.48
N ASP A 228 4.19 -10.79 20.58
CA ASP A 228 4.16 -10.20 21.91
C ASP A 228 5.28 -9.15 22.09
N ASN A 229 6.46 -9.42 21.52
CA ASN A 229 7.56 -8.45 21.49
C ASN A 229 7.22 -7.21 20.66
N LEU A 230 6.58 -7.36 19.48
CA LEU A 230 6.08 -6.26 18.67
C LEU A 230 5.11 -5.38 19.48
N ILE A 231 4.09 -6.02 20.08
CA ILE A 231 3.04 -5.28 20.84
C ILE A 231 3.69 -4.50 21.98
N LYS A 232 4.58 -5.11 22.76
CA LYS A 232 5.32 -4.42 23.83
C LYS A 232 6.12 -3.23 23.31
N LYS A 233 6.78 -3.39 22.15
CA LYS A 233 7.65 -2.36 21.57
C LYS A 233 6.88 -1.13 21.07
N VAL A 234 5.68 -1.33 20.54
CA VAL A 234 4.89 -0.25 19.92
C VAL A 234 3.91 0.39 20.91
N SER A 235 3.49 -0.33 21.97
CA SER A 235 2.53 0.16 22.98
C SER A 235 3.16 1.05 24.07
N VAL A 236 4.47 1.20 24.11
CA VAL A 236 5.24 2.09 25.00
C VAL A 236 5.55 3.40 24.28
#